data_5ba3cb098043fecaf4bcc23997741cae
#
_entry.id   5ba3cb098043fecaf4bcc23997741cae
#
_cell.length_a   1.000
_cell.length_b   1.000
_cell.length_c   1.000
_cell.angle_alpha   90.00
_cell.angle_beta   90.00
_cell.angle_gamma   90.00
#
_symmetry.space_group_name_H-M   'P 1'
#
loop_
_entity.id
_entity.type
_entity.pdbx_description
1 polymer ?
#
loop_
_entity_poly.entity_id
_entity_poly.type
_entity_poly.pdbx_seq_one_letter_code
_entity_poly.pdbx_strand_id
1 'polypeptide(L)' 'MTDDTKQEISIVLDLLKGSLTRNGVSMGFDKENDKLIFFDTNTYLESSKFNGIGVKLEDLVR' A
#
# COMPACT_ATOMS: atom_id res chain seq x y z
N MET A 1 14.18 17.42 0.31
CA MET A 1 12.72 17.46 0.55
C MET A 1 12.40 18.51 1.59
N THR A 2 11.45 19.38 1.30
CA THR A 2 11.07 20.45 2.22
C THR A 2 10.21 19.92 3.36
N ASP A 3 10.09 20.71 4.44
CA ASP A 3 9.24 20.34 5.57
C ASP A 3 7.76 20.29 5.18
N ASP A 4 7.32 21.18 4.29
CA ASP A 4 5.97 21.19 3.78
C ASP A 4 5.65 19.90 3.02
N THR A 5 6.59 19.45 2.20
CA THR A 5 6.43 18.19 1.45
C THR A 5 6.36 16.99 2.38
N LYS A 6 7.23 16.97 3.40
CA LYS A 6 7.21 15.89 4.39
C LYS A 6 5.87 15.82 5.11
N GLN A 7 5.34 16.98 5.48
CA GLN A 7 4.05 17.06 6.17
C GLN A 7 2.92 16.56 5.27
N GLU A 8 2.93 16.97 4.01
CA GLU A 8 1.93 16.51 3.03
C GLU A 8 1.96 14.99 2.88
N ILE A 9 3.15 14.41 2.75
CA ILE A 9 3.30 12.96 2.63
C ILE A 9 2.80 12.25 3.89
N SER A 10 3.08 12.82 5.07
CA SER A 10 2.60 12.25 6.33
C SER A 10 1.07 12.20 6.37
N ILE A 11 0.41 13.25 5.89
CA ILE A 11 -1.06 13.29 5.83
C ILE A 11 -1.58 12.20 4.89
N VAL A 12 -0.95 12.05 3.72
CA VAL A 12 -1.34 11.00 2.77
C VAL A 12 -1.16 9.61 3.36
N LEU A 13 -0.05 9.38 4.06
CA LEU A 13 0.20 8.09 4.70
C LEU A 13 -0.83 7.79 5.81
N ASP A 14 -1.21 8.79 6.57
CA ASP A 14 -2.25 8.62 7.60
C ASP A 14 -3.60 8.25 6.98
N LEU A 15 -3.96 8.91 5.88
CA LEU A 15 -5.18 8.59 5.14
C LEU A 15 -5.14 7.17 4.58
N LEU A 16 -3.99 6.79 4.02
CA LEU A 16 -3.80 5.43 3.50
C LEU A 16 -3.94 4.40 4.62
N LYS A 17 -3.27 4.62 5.74
CA LYS A 17 -3.33 3.72 6.89
C LYS A 17 -4.77 3.55 7.38
N GLY A 18 -5.51 4.64 7.49
CA GLY A 18 -6.91 4.59 7.89
C GLY A 18 -7.77 3.80 6.91
N SER A 19 -7.54 4.02 5.62
CA SER A 19 -8.26 3.31 4.57
C SER A 19 -7.98 1.81 4.61
N LEU A 20 -6.73 1.42 4.75
CA LEU A 20 -6.34 0.01 4.85
C LEU A 20 -7.01 -0.66 6.05
N THR A 21 -6.97 0.00 7.20
CA THR A 21 -7.56 -0.51 8.43
C THR A 21 -9.06 -0.70 8.29
N ARG A 22 -9.76 0.31 7.75
CA ARG A 22 -11.22 0.26 7.60
C ARG A 22 -11.67 -0.84 6.64
N ASN A 23 -10.85 -1.13 5.64
CA ASN A 23 -11.21 -2.09 4.60
C ASN A 23 -10.61 -3.48 4.80
N GLY A 24 -9.87 -3.70 5.89
CA GLY A 24 -9.24 -4.99 6.15
C GLY A 24 -8.19 -5.36 5.11
N VAL A 25 -7.44 -4.36 4.64
CA VAL A 25 -6.44 -4.52 3.58
C VAL A 25 -5.05 -4.39 4.18
N SER A 26 -4.15 -5.25 3.74
CA SER A 26 -2.74 -5.19 4.08
C SER A 26 -1.93 -4.67 2.89
N MET A 27 -0.80 -4.04 3.19
CA MET A 27 0.11 -3.54 2.17
C MET A 27 1.46 -4.23 2.30
N GLY A 28 2.03 -4.60 1.17
CA GLY A 28 3.36 -5.17 1.12
C GLY A 28 4.14 -4.64 -0.07
N PHE A 29 5.38 -5.08 -0.19
CA PHE A 29 6.22 -4.71 -1.31
C PHE A 29 6.75 -5.96 -2.00
N ASP A 30 6.54 -6.05 -3.30
CA ASP A 30 7.09 -7.11 -4.14
C ASP A 30 8.43 -6.65 -4.69
N LYS A 31 9.49 -7.13 -4.08
CA LYS A 31 10.85 -6.73 -4.42
C LYS A 31 11.27 -7.21 -5.81
N GLU A 32 10.77 -8.34 -6.24
CA GLU A 32 11.16 -8.91 -7.54
C GLU A 32 10.59 -8.10 -8.70
N ASN A 33 9.38 -7.57 -8.54
CA ASN A 33 8.68 -6.84 -9.60
C ASN A 33 8.60 -5.35 -9.34
N ASP A 34 9.19 -4.85 -8.26
CA ASP A 34 9.18 -3.44 -7.85
C ASP A 34 7.76 -2.88 -7.80
N LYS A 35 6.88 -3.59 -7.11
CA LYS A 35 5.49 -3.21 -6.94
C LYS A 35 5.11 -3.04 -5.49
N LEU A 36 4.26 -2.04 -5.22
CA LEU A 36 3.48 -2.01 -3.99
C LEU A 36 2.26 -2.88 -4.21
N ILE A 37 1.99 -3.77 -3.27
CA ILE A 37 0.83 -4.66 -3.36
C ILE A 37 -0.12 -4.39 -2.21
N PHE A 38 -1.41 -4.49 -2.52
CA PHE A 38 -2.49 -4.34 -1.55
C PHE A 38 -3.37 -5.57 -1.65
N PHE A 39 -3.62 -6.23 -0.54
CA PHE A 39 -4.36 -7.48 -0.56
C PHE A 39 -5.27 -7.60 0.66
N ASP A 40 -6.33 -8.38 0.50
CA ASP A 40 -7.29 -8.63 1.57
C ASP A 40 -6.62 -9.45 2.67
N THR A 41 -6.54 -8.91 3.89
CA THR A 41 -5.84 -9.53 4.99
C THR A 41 -6.43 -10.87 5.37
N ASN A 42 -7.74 -10.94 5.53
CA ASN A 42 -8.40 -12.17 5.98
C ASN A 42 -8.34 -13.27 4.93
N THR A 43 -8.54 -12.92 3.66
CA THR A 43 -8.44 -13.89 2.58
C THR A 43 -7.05 -14.50 2.50
N TYR A 44 -6.03 -13.68 2.66
CA TYR A 44 -4.65 -14.15 2.65
C TYR A 44 -4.37 -15.08 3.84
N LEU A 45 -4.80 -14.71 5.04
CA LEU A 45 -4.58 -15.54 6.23
C LEU A 45 -5.32 -16.87 6.18
N GLU A 46 -6.51 -16.90 5.60
CA GLU A 46 -7.33 -18.10 5.53
C GLU A 46 -6.91 -19.06 4.43
N SER A 47 -6.54 -18.55 3.26
CA SER A 47 -6.31 -19.38 2.07
C SER A 47 -4.95 -19.24 1.44
N SER A 48 -4.11 -18.32 1.94
CA SER A 48 -2.81 -17.96 1.36
C SER A 48 -2.90 -17.49 -0.08
N LYS A 49 -4.10 -17.12 -0.53
CA LYS A 49 -4.30 -16.59 -1.88
C LYS A 49 -4.19 -15.09 -1.87
N PHE A 50 -3.54 -14.57 -2.91
CA PHE A 50 -3.44 -13.15 -3.12
C PHE A 50 -4.71 -12.67 -3.83
N ASN A 51 -5.46 -11.79 -3.17
CA ASN A 51 -6.63 -11.15 -3.74
C ASN A 51 -6.48 -9.65 -3.52
N GLY A 52 -6.00 -8.94 -4.54
CA GLY A 52 -5.73 -7.54 -4.40
C GLY A 52 -5.19 -6.91 -5.68
N ILE A 53 -4.50 -5.80 -5.52
CA ILE A 53 -3.95 -5.04 -6.63
C ILE A 53 -2.46 -4.77 -6.42
N GLY A 54 -1.75 -4.57 -7.52
CA GLY A 54 -0.35 -4.19 -7.50
C GLY A 54 -0.15 -2.89 -8.27
N VAL A 55 0.72 -2.03 -7.76
CA VAL A 55 1.09 -0.77 -8.40
C VAL A 55 2.59 -0.73 -8.58
N LYS A 56 3.04 -0.58 -9.81
CA LYS A 56 4.47 -0.50 -10.08
C LYS A 56 5.03 0.82 -9.56
N LEU A 57 6.21 0.76 -8.96
CA LEU A 57 6.86 1.97 -8.45
C LEU A 57 7.09 2.99 -9.56
N GLU A 58 7.45 2.56 -10.75
CA GLU A 58 7.68 3.46 -11.87
C GLU A 58 6.45 4.29 -12.22
N ASP A 59 5.25 3.78 -11.94
CA ASP A 59 4.01 4.52 -12.19
C ASP A 59 3.74 5.57 -11.12
N LEU A 60 4.38 5.44 -9.95
CA LEU A 60 4.20 6.38 -8.85
C LEU A 60 5.21 7.53 -8.88
N VAL A 61 6.37 7.32 -9.46
CA VAL A 61 7.48 8.29 -9.39
C VAL A 61 7.67 9.11 -10.65
N ARG A 62 6.75 9.10 -11.54
CA ARG A 62 6.82 9.88 -12.77
C ARG A 62 6.41 11.31 -12.57
#